data_0bc55af893ff0dad6bb15a56c0ba4637
#
_entry.id   0bc55af893ff0dad6bb15a56c0ba4637
#
_cell.length_a   1.000
_cell.length_b   1.000
_cell.length_c   1.000
_cell.angle_alpha   90.00
_cell.angle_beta   90.00
_cell.angle_gamma   90.00
#
_symmetry.space_group_name_H-M   'P 1'
#
loop_
_entity.id
_entity.type
_entity.pdbx_description
1 polymer ?
#
loop_
_entity_poly.entity_id
_entity_poly.type
_entity_poly.pdbx_seq_one_letter_code
_entity_poly.pdbx_strand_id
1 'polypeptide(L)'
;MSEIANLQPQAIWKNFDLLTQVPRPSGHLEKVQKFLLDWAASKGVEAFKDEAGNVIMRKPASAGMENRKMVTLQGHMDMVPQKTKDSTHNFETDPIQTYIDGDWVKAKGTTLGSDDGMAG
;
A
#
# COMPACT_ATOMS: atom_id res chain seq x y z
N MET A 1 -1.57 -12.90 -7.42
CA MET A 1 -1.58 -12.68 -5.96
C MET A 1 -0.73 -13.73 -5.28
N SER A 2 0.01 -13.36 -4.25
CA SER A 2 0.82 -14.29 -3.49
C SER A 2 0.00 -15.05 -2.42
N GLU A 3 0.64 -16.03 -1.78
CA GLU A 3 -0.02 -16.82 -0.73
C GLU A 3 -0.48 -15.98 0.48
N ILE A 4 0.15 -14.81 0.73
CA ILE A 4 -0.23 -13.95 1.85
C ILE A 4 -1.65 -13.39 1.71
N ALA A 5 -2.18 -13.29 0.50
CA ALA A 5 -3.55 -12.81 0.27
C ALA A 5 -4.62 -13.73 0.90
N ASN A 6 -4.25 -14.95 1.27
CA ASN A 6 -5.15 -15.92 1.91
C ASN A 6 -5.09 -15.90 3.44
N LEU A 7 -4.18 -15.11 4.03
CA LEU A 7 -4.08 -14.98 5.48
C LEU A 7 -5.33 -14.29 6.06
N GLN A 8 -5.56 -14.52 7.36
CA GLN A 8 -6.69 -13.89 8.07
C GLN A 8 -6.20 -12.75 8.97
N PRO A 9 -6.92 -11.61 9.01
CA PRO A 9 -8.16 -11.28 8.28
C PRO A 9 -7.90 -11.06 6.79
N GLN A 10 -8.63 -11.76 5.95
CA GLN A 10 -8.34 -11.78 4.51
C GLN A 10 -8.41 -10.40 3.85
N ALA A 11 -9.35 -9.54 4.27
CA ALA A 11 -9.48 -8.21 3.67
C ALA A 11 -8.21 -7.37 3.84
N ILE A 12 -7.56 -7.45 5.00
CA ILE A 12 -6.30 -6.75 5.27
C ILE A 12 -5.18 -7.33 4.41
N TRP A 13 -4.98 -8.63 4.45
CA TRP A 13 -3.88 -9.28 3.75
C TRP A 13 -4.00 -9.20 2.23
N LYS A 14 -5.22 -9.21 1.72
CA LYS A 14 -5.46 -9.02 0.30
C LYS A 14 -5.04 -7.60 -0.16
N ASN A 15 -5.38 -6.57 0.61
CA ASN A 15 -4.94 -5.21 0.30
C ASN A 15 -3.43 -5.04 0.48
N PHE A 16 -2.85 -5.65 1.51
CA PHE A 16 -1.41 -5.69 1.71
C PHE A 16 -0.71 -6.30 0.48
N ASP A 17 -1.15 -7.46 0.03
CA ASP A 17 -0.60 -8.13 -1.15
C ASP A 17 -0.72 -7.25 -2.41
N LEU A 18 -1.88 -6.64 -2.64
CA LEU A 18 -2.08 -5.73 -3.78
C LEU A 18 -1.05 -4.60 -3.77
N LEU A 19 -0.78 -4.00 -2.61
CA LEU A 19 0.17 -2.90 -2.51
C LEU A 19 1.60 -3.36 -2.75
N THR A 20 1.98 -4.58 -2.33
CA THR A 20 3.31 -5.15 -2.61
C THR A 20 3.57 -5.35 -4.11
N GLN A 21 2.52 -5.48 -4.92
CA GLN A 21 2.65 -5.65 -6.37
C GLN A 21 2.97 -4.34 -7.09
N VAL A 22 2.82 -3.19 -6.43
CA VAL A 22 3.01 -1.87 -7.04
C VAL A 22 4.39 -1.34 -6.68
N PRO A 23 5.31 -1.15 -7.65
CA PRO A 23 6.58 -0.48 -7.39
C PRO A 23 6.34 0.93 -6.85
N ARG A 24 6.97 1.24 -5.71
CA ARG A 24 6.78 2.52 -5.00
C ARG A 24 8.02 2.97 -4.24
N PRO A 25 9.23 2.89 -4.85
CA PRO A 25 10.43 3.37 -4.18
C PRO A 25 10.38 4.88 -3.97
N SER A 26 10.96 5.36 -2.88
CA SER A 26 11.02 6.80 -2.58
C SER A 26 11.53 7.59 -3.77
N GLY A 27 10.84 8.66 -4.13
CA GLY A 27 11.16 9.50 -5.29
C GLY A 27 10.50 9.07 -6.60
N HIS A 28 9.83 7.91 -6.65
CA HIS A 28 9.15 7.38 -7.86
C HIS A 28 7.76 6.91 -7.48
N LEU A 29 6.83 7.85 -7.26
CA LEU A 29 5.52 7.60 -6.67
C LEU A 29 4.38 7.48 -7.69
N GLU A 30 4.63 7.71 -8.98
CA GLU A 30 3.59 7.79 -10.00
C GLU A 30 2.72 6.53 -10.06
N LYS A 31 3.34 5.37 -9.96
CA LYS A 31 2.61 4.08 -10.03
C LYS A 31 1.70 3.86 -8.82
N VAL A 32 2.20 4.13 -7.61
CA VAL A 32 1.39 3.96 -6.40
C VAL A 32 0.32 5.02 -6.29
N GLN A 33 0.58 6.26 -6.71
CA GLN A 33 -0.44 7.31 -6.79
C GLN A 33 -1.59 6.87 -7.69
N LYS A 34 -1.28 6.40 -8.90
CA LYS A 34 -2.29 5.88 -9.83
C LYS A 34 -3.04 4.69 -9.24
N PHE A 35 -2.32 3.74 -8.65
CA PHE A 35 -2.93 2.57 -8.01
C PHE A 35 -3.95 2.98 -6.94
N LEU A 36 -3.59 3.91 -6.05
CA LEU A 36 -4.46 4.35 -4.96
C LEU A 36 -5.71 5.08 -5.48
N LEU A 37 -5.55 5.93 -6.52
CA LEU A 37 -6.68 6.61 -7.14
C LEU A 37 -7.63 5.60 -7.82
N ASP A 38 -7.10 4.64 -8.56
CA ASP A 38 -7.88 3.60 -9.21
C ASP A 38 -8.58 2.68 -8.19
N TRP A 39 -7.87 2.33 -7.12
CA TRP A 39 -8.43 1.53 -6.02
C TRP A 39 -9.60 2.25 -5.35
N ALA A 40 -9.44 3.54 -5.03
CA ALA A 40 -10.50 4.35 -4.43
C ALA A 40 -11.72 4.42 -5.34
N ALA A 41 -11.51 4.64 -6.64
CA ALA A 41 -12.59 4.66 -7.63
C ALA A 41 -13.34 3.32 -7.66
N SER A 42 -12.61 2.20 -7.59
CA SER A 42 -13.22 0.86 -7.56
C SER A 42 -14.08 0.61 -6.32
N LYS A 43 -13.81 1.34 -5.24
CA LYS A 43 -14.56 1.25 -3.97
C LYS A 43 -15.63 2.34 -3.84
N GLY A 44 -15.76 3.22 -4.83
CA GLY A 44 -16.70 4.35 -4.76
C GLY A 44 -16.29 5.42 -3.75
N VAL A 45 -14.99 5.52 -3.44
CA VAL A 45 -14.44 6.50 -2.52
C VAL A 45 -13.90 7.69 -3.31
N GLU A 46 -14.29 8.91 -2.91
CA GLU A 46 -13.72 10.13 -3.48
C GLU A 46 -12.21 10.18 -3.21
N ALA A 47 -11.42 10.40 -4.23
CA ALA A 47 -9.98 10.52 -4.10
C ALA A 47 -9.41 11.51 -5.11
N PHE A 48 -8.34 12.22 -4.71
CA PHE A 48 -7.62 13.12 -5.59
C PHE A 48 -6.16 13.24 -5.15
N LYS A 49 -5.33 13.72 -6.06
CA LYS A 49 -3.93 14.01 -5.81
C LYS A 49 -3.77 15.53 -5.68
N ASP A 50 -3.13 15.99 -4.61
CA ASP A 50 -2.85 17.41 -4.43
C ASP A 50 -1.57 17.84 -5.18
N GLU A 51 -1.24 19.13 -5.11
CA GLU A 51 -0.07 19.70 -5.80
C GLU A 51 1.26 19.13 -5.30
N ALA A 52 1.33 18.70 -4.05
CA ALA A 52 2.52 18.09 -3.47
C ALA A 52 2.66 16.60 -3.83
N GLY A 53 1.63 16.01 -4.44
CA GLY A 53 1.62 14.60 -4.79
C GLY A 53 1.01 13.69 -3.74
N ASN A 54 0.41 14.23 -2.69
CA ASN A 54 -0.33 13.42 -1.73
C ASN A 54 -1.62 12.89 -2.35
N VAL A 55 -1.97 11.65 -2.03
CA VAL A 55 -3.27 11.08 -2.40
C VAL A 55 -4.20 11.22 -1.19
N ILE A 56 -5.30 11.90 -1.40
CA ILE A 56 -6.30 12.18 -0.36
C ILE A 56 -7.58 11.44 -0.71
N MET A 57 -8.07 10.65 0.22
CA MET A 57 -9.34 9.93 0.10
C MET A 57 -10.32 10.47 1.13
N ARG A 58 -11.56 10.69 0.71
CA ARG A 58 -12.63 11.16 1.58
C ARG A 58 -13.76 10.16 1.62
N LYS A 59 -14.00 9.61 2.79
CA LYS A 59 -15.16 8.75 3.04
C LYS A 59 -16.20 9.57 3.81
N PRO A 60 -17.44 9.66 3.31
CA PRO A 60 -18.50 10.35 4.06
C PRO A 60 -18.81 9.61 5.36
N ALA A 61 -19.43 10.33 6.29
CA ALA A 61 -19.89 9.76 7.55
C ALA A 61 -20.82 8.56 7.30
N SER A 62 -20.74 7.57 8.17
CA SER A 62 -21.73 6.49 8.20
C SER A 62 -23.08 7.03 8.62
N ALA A 63 -24.18 6.38 8.19
CA ALA A 63 -25.54 6.77 8.52
C ALA A 63 -25.72 6.92 10.04
N GLY A 64 -26.26 8.05 10.47
CA GLY A 64 -26.45 8.38 11.88
C GLY A 64 -25.23 9.00 12.56
N MET A 65 -24.10 9.13 11.85
CA MET A 65 -22.85 9.65 12.41
C MET A 65 -22.42 11.00 11.79
N GLU A 66 -23.32 11.66 11.05
CA GLU A 66 -23.02 12.86 10.27
C GLU A 66 -22.58 14.04 11.14
N ASN A 67 -22.98 14.07 12.39
CA ASN A 67 -22.61 15.14 13.35
C ASN A 67 -21.37 14.80 14.19
N ARG A 68 -20.70 13.69 13.90
CA ARG A 68 -19.46 13.31 14.58
C ARG A 68 -18.26 14.06 14.01
N LYS A 69 -17.19 14.16 14.81
CA LYS A 69 -15.96 14.79 14.38
C LYS A 69 -15.29 14.01 13.27
N MET A 70 -14.77 14.71 12.29
CA MET A 70 -13.94 14.12 11.26
C MET A 70 -12.64 13.58 11.86
N VAL A 71 -12.21 12.42 11.39
CA VAL A 71 -10.92 11.81 11.73
C VAL A 71 -10.10 11.71 10.47
N THR A 72 -8.84 12.12 10.54
CA THR A 72 -7.87 11.97 9.44
C THR A 72 -6.88 10.87 9.82
N LEU A 73 -6.74 9.87 8.97
CA LEU A 73 -5.69 8.87 9.05
C LEU A 73 -4.60 9.26 8.06
N GLN A 74 -3.33 9.14 8.44
CA GLN A 74 -2.20 9.55 7.62
C GLN A 74 -1.12 8.47 7.66
N GLY A 75 -0.59 8.16 6.50
CA GLY A 75 0.56 7.29 6.32
C GLY A 75 1.35 7.75 5.10
N HIS A 76 2.52 7.18 4.84
CA HIS A 76 3.24 7.42 3.60
C HIS A 76 3.02 6.27 2.63
N MET A 77 3.17 6.54 1.33
CA MET A 77 2.91 5.55 0.28
C MET A 77 4.18 4.97 -0.36
N ASP A 78 5.33 5.56 -0.10
CA ASP A 78 6.61 5.09 -0.61
C ASP A 78 7.24 4.03 0.29
N MET A 79 8.30 3.42 -0.18
CA MET A 79 9.12 2.50 0.59
C MET A 79 10.61 2.76 0.37
N VAL A 80 11.42 2.46 1.37
CA VAL A 80 12.87 2.46 1.26
C VAL A 80 13.32 1.32 0.35
N PRO A 81 14.00 1.62 -0.78
CA PRO A 81 14.41 0.59 -1.74
C PRO A 81 15.80 0.02 -1.40
N GLN A 82 15.85 -0.97 -0.53
CA GLN A 82 17.07 -1.67 -0.16
C GLN A 82 16.98 -3.15 -0.51
N LYS A 83 18.10 -3.73 -0.93
CA LYS A 83 18.18 -5.13 -1.32
C LYS A 83 19.51 -5.75 -0.94
N THR A 84 19.55 -7.09 -0.88
CA THR A 84 20.80 -7.83 -0.65
C THR A 84 21.73 -7.72 -1.88
N LYS A 85 23.02 -7.95 -1.67
CA LYS A 85 24.04 -7.78 -2.73
C LYS A 85 23.83 -8.69 -3.94
N ASP A 86 23.26 -9.86 -3.72
CA ASP A 86 22.99 -10.87 -4.75
C ASP A 86 21.61 -10.70 -5.41
N SER A 87 20.79 -9.76 -4.95
CA SER A 87 19.47 -9.51 -5.51
C SER A 87 19.55 -8.73 -6.82
N THR A 88 18.84 -9.19 -7.83
CA THR A 88 18.68 -8.51 -9.12
C THR A 88 17.39 -7.69 -9.21
N HIS A 89 16.69 -7.53 -8.09
CA HIS A 89 15.41 -6.80 -8.02
C HIS A 89 15.55 -5.35 -8.53
N ASN A 90 14.63 -4.94 -9.39
CA ASN A 90 14.50 -3.57 -9.84
C ASN A 90 13.29 -2.92 -9.18
N PHE A 91 13.53 -1.97 -8.26
CA PHE A 91 12.47 -1.33 -7.47
C PHE A 91 11.51 -0.46 -8.29
N GLU A 92 11.88 -0.05 -9.47
CA GLU A 92 11.02 0.75 -10.34
C GLU A 92 10.03 -0.09 -11.16
N THR A 93 10.32 -1.37 -11.35
CA THR A 93 9.54 -2.24 -12.24
C THR A 93 9.02 -3.51 -11.60
N ASP A 94 9.73 -4.05 -10.59
CA ASP A 94 9.43 -5.36 -10.06
C ASP A 94 8.55 -5.28 -8.81
N PRO A 95 7.57 -6.18 -8.66
CA PRO A 95 6.81 -6.31 -7.42
C PRO A 95 7.69 -6.90 -6.31
N ILE A 96 7.37 -6.60 -5.07
CA ILE A 96 8.01 -7.23 -3.92
C ILE A 96 7.57 -8.69 -3.83
N GLN A 97 8.53 -9.61 -3.76
CA GLN A 97 8.25 -11.03 -3.61
C GLN A 97 8.11 -11.37 -2.14
N THR A 98 6.89 -11.59 -1.69
CA THR A 98 6.60 -11.94 -0.30
C THR A 98 6.54 -13.45 -0.11
N TYR A 99 6.84 -13.90 1.09
CA TYR A 99 6.69 -15.30 1.50
C TYR A 99 6.38 -15.40 2.99
N ILE A 100 5.83 -16.54 3.39
CA ILE A 100 5.51 -16.85 4.77
C ILE A 100 6.64 -17.70 5.36
N ASP A 101 7.14 -17.28 6.52
CA ASP A 101 8.15 -18.01 7.28
C ASP A 101 7.66 -18.13 8.73
N GLY A 102 6.99 -19.25 9.04
CA GLY A 102 6.33 -19.44 10.33
C GLY A 102 5.27 -18.37 10.58
N ASP A 103 5.46 -17.57 11.61
CA ASP A 103 4.54 -16.49 11.98
C ASP A 103 4.90 -15.13 11.33
N TRP A 104 5.82 -15.13 10.35
CA TRP A 104 6.32 -13.93 9.73
C TRP A 104 5.97 -13.86 8.25
N VAL A 105 5.62 -12.66 7.79
CA VAL A 105 5.61 -12.32 6.35
C VAL A 105 6.91 -11.59 6.05
N LYS A 106 7.65 -12.07 5.08
CA LYS A 106 8.96 -11.54 4.70
C LYS A 106 9.02 -11.22 3.21
N ALA A 107 9.98 -10.38 2.83
CA ALA A 107 10.31 -10.10 1.43
C ALA A 107 11.61 -10.82 1.04
N LYS A 108 11.65 -11.37 -0.16
CA LYS A 108 12.78 -12.13 -0.68
C LYS A 108 13.85 -11.18 -1.22
N GLY A 109 14.95 -11.04 -0.46
CA GLY A 109 16.13 -10.28 -0.89
C GLY A 109 15.95 -8.76 -0.92
N THR A 110 14.84 -8.24 -0.46
CA THR A 110 14.54 -6.79 -0.44
C THR A 110 13.91 -6.36 0.86
N THR A 111 13.80 -5.05 1.06
CA THR A 111 12.88 -4.49 2.06
C THR A 111 11.45 -4.86 1.71
N LEU A 112 10.59 -4.98 2.72
CA LEU A 112 9.16 -5.28 2.52
C LEU A 112 8.32 -4.02 2.29
N GLY A 113 8.73 -2.88 2.84
CA GLY A 113 8.01 -1.63 2.71
C GLY A 113 6.78 -1.52 3.60
N SER A 114 6.77 -2.22 4.73
CA SER A 114 5.61 -2.25 5.65
C SER A 114 5.73 -1.30 6.83
N ASP A 115 6.86 -0.65 7.01
CA ASP A 115 7.12 0.30 8.10
C ASP A 115 6.78 1.72 7.62
N ASP A 116 5.77 2.16 7.99
CA ASP A 116 4.35 2.10 8.24
C ASP A 116 3.54 2.41 6.95
N GLY A 117 4.20 2.35 5.81
CA GLY A 117 3.63 2.67 4.50
C GLY A 117 2.47 1.78 4.04
N MET A 118 2.17 0.74 4.80
CA MET A 118 1.02 -0.14 4.56
C MET A 118 -0.18 0.18 5.45
N ALA A 119 -0.02 1.08 6.42
CA ALA A 119 -1.04 1.33 7.44
C ALA A 119 -2.26 2.08 6.89
N GLY A 120 -2.03 2.99 5.98
CA GLY A 120 -3.11 3.77 5.37
C GLY A 120 -3.88 3.01 4.32
#